data_1e08dcbf0e516b1ea36dc17d755eb029
#
_entry.id   1e08dcbf0e516b1ea36dc17d755eb029
#
_cell.length_a   1.000
_cell.length_b   1.000
_cell.length_c   1.000
_cell.angle_alpha   90.00
_cell.angle_beta   90.00
_cell.angle_gamma   90.00
#
_symmetry.space_group_name_H-M   'P 1'
#
loop_
_entity.id
_entity.type
_entity.pdbx_description
1 polymer ?
#
loop_
_entity_poly.entity_id
_entity_poly.type
_entity_poly.pdbx_seq_one_letter_code
_entity_poly.pdbx_strand_id
1 'polypeptide(L)'
;MQSAIGAVLFGGTALVVLHDWVGIGGPGLDGAINGVAYDSVVLCAGLACFLRASRGGPERAAWIAIGASIVAWAAGEIWWTLYIEGNPDAPYPSPADLGYLAFYPLAVLGLYLLVRARAQELDRRLWMDGLIAALGTGALGAALLFEFVADRTSGSGVEVATTLAYPIGDVVLVSLIVGVIALTRWRPGRTWTLLLAGLAVMAVADVAFTLQSYESTLPGGDWVEPLYLISAVLLGVEAWQPQAAPILSDARFDGWREMVVPGIVATAMIALVVLQYFDHASALTTLLWSATMLSVIGRLVLSLRENKRLLDQVRTDRLTGLGSQARMQMDLEERERTPGRPLTVLLLDLNGFKRYNDTFGHPAGDKMLGMLGKRLGTAMGSRATAYRLGGDEFLVMVDGGIVDIGLEARDELAVRAAEALTSRGRSFDLSAAWGVASVPEEADSPAEAMQLADVRMYAQKESRRLASSVAMPDREAVEQSH
;
A
#
# COMPACT_ATOMS: atom_id res chain seq x y z
N MET A 1 -1.10 -29.52 30.26
CA MET A 1 -1.62 -29.73 28.91
C MET A 1 -0.72 -29.16 27.83
N GLN A 2 -0.27 -27.89 27.89
CA GLN A 2 0.63 -27.27 26.87
C GLN A 2 1.98 -28.00 26.77
N SER A 3 2.60 -28.37 27.89
CA SER A 3 3.86 -29.12 27.91
C SER A 3 3.73 -30.53 27.32
N ALA A 4 2.58 -31.17 27.53
CA ALA A 4 2.32 -32.51 26.97
C ALA A 4 2.14 -32.44 25.43
N ILE A 5 1.37 -31.46 24.93
CA ILE A 5 1.23 -31.23 23.48
C ILE A 5 2.59 -30.91 22.86
N GLY A 6 3.40 -30.05 23.50
CA GLY A 6 4.74 -29.73 23.02
C GLY A 6 5.66 -30.97 22.96
N ALA A 7 5.60 -31.83 23.96
CA ALA A 7 6.38 -33.07 23.98
C ALA A 7 5.98 -34.00 22.82
N VAL A 8 4.67 -34.10 22.51
CA VAL A 8 4.19 -34.91 21.37
C VAL A 8 4.61 -34.27 20.04
N LEU A 9 4.41 -32.97 19.88
CA LEU A 9 4.76 -32.24 18.63
C LEU A 9 6.25 -32.41 18.33
N PHE A 10 7.14 -32.04 19.25
CA PHE A 10 8.58 -32.07 18.99
C PHE A 10 9.18 -33.46 19.10
N GLY A 11 8.76 -34.23 20.10
CA GLY A 11 9.26 -35.60 20.33
C GLY A 11 8.77 -36.59 19.28
N GLY A 12 7.47 -36.52 18.92
CA GLY A 12 6.90 -37.34 17.85
C GLY A 12 7.52 -37.03 16.49
N THR A 13 7.62 -35.73 16.13
CA THR A 13 8.29 -35.33 14.87
C THR A 13 9.75 -35.76 14.82
N ALA A 14 10.51 -35.57 15.93
CA ALA A 14 11.89 -36.04 15.99
C ALA A 14 11.99 -37.55 15.82
N LEU A 15 11.06 -38.32 16.40
CA LEU A 15 11.00 -39.75 16.27
C LEU A 15 10.80 -40.19 14.82
N VAL A 16 9.81 -39.63 14.12
CA VAL A 16 9.53 -39.91 12.69
C VAL A 16 10.70 -39.50 11.80
N VAL A 17 11.24 -38.29 11.98
CA VAL A 17 12.42 -37.81 11.21
C VAL A 17 13.62 -38.74 11.38
N LEU A 18 13.90 -39.19 12.61
CA LEU A 18 15.01 -40.12 12.88
C LEU A 18 14.75 -41.50 12.31
N HIS A 19 13.51 -41.94 12.30
CA HIS A 19 13.12 -43.21 11.71
C HIS A 19 13.29 -43.20 10.19
N ASP A 20 12.64 -42.24 9.51
CA ASP A 20 12.56 -42.22 8.03
C ASP A 20 13.87 -41.74 7.37
N TRP A 21 14.51 -40.71 7.93
CA TRP A 21 15.72 -40.14 7.31
C TRP A 21 17.03 -40.79 7.79
N VAL A 22 17.06 -41.34 8.99
CA VAL A 22 18.26 -41.92 9.59
C VAL A 22 18.17 -43.45 9.66
N GLY A 23 16.98 -44.04 9.58
CA GLY A 23 16.74 -45.48 9.61
C GLY A 23 16.78 -46.08 11.04
N ILE A 24 16.49 -45.29 12.07
CA ILE A 24 16.50 -45.75 13.43
C ILE A 24 15.25 -46.57 13.74
N GLY A 25 15.43 -47.80 14.25
CA GLY A 25 14.33 -48.69 14.69
C GLY A 25 14.00 -49.83 13.74
N GLY A 26 14.31 -49.68 12.44
CA GLY A 26 14.09 -50.68 11.43
C GLY A 26 12.61 -50.92 11.07
N PRO A 27 12.31 -51.70 10.01
CA PRO A 27 10.98 -51.83 9.42
C PRO A 27 9.90 -52.45 10.33
N GLY A 28 10.28 -53.05 11.45
CA GLY A 28 9.31 -53.56 12.42
C GLY A 28 8.55 -52.50 13.22
N LEU A 29 8.97 -51.24 13.17
CA LEU A 29 8.35 -50.11 13.87
C LEU A 29 7.58 -49.15 12.97
N ASP A 30 7.60 -49.36 11.64
CA ASP A 30 6.99 -48.48 10.65
C ASP A 30 5.52 -48.15 11.00
N GLY A 31 4.67 -49.14 11.22
CA GLY A 31 3.27 -48.93 11.56
C GLY A 31 3.03 -48.22 12.93
N ALA A 32 3.98 -48.30 13.88
CA ALA A 32 3.88 -47.60 15.14
C ALA A 32 4.38 -46.13 15.00
N ILE A 33 5.40 -45.89 14.20
CA ILE A 33 6.04 -44.59 14.07
C ILE A 33 5.35 -43.79 13.01
N ASN A 34 5.20 -44.31 11.80
CA ASN A 34 4.57 -43.59 10.66
C ASN A 34 3.05 -43.59 10.72
N GLY A 35 2.43 -44.56 11.45
CA GLY A 35 1.01 -44.52 11.78
C GLY A 35 0.75 -43.72 13.06
N VAL A 36 0.86 -44.38 14.24
CA VAL A 36 0.36 -43.82 15.52
C VAL A 36 1.10 -42.54 15.95
N ALA A 37 2.43 -42.47 15.79
CA ALA A 37 3.16 -41.29 16.24
C ALA A 37 2.89 -40.12 15.29
N TYR A 38 2.88 -40.35 13.98
CA TYR A 38 2.55 -39.37 12.96
C TYR A 38 1.14 -38.76 13.19
N ASP A 39 0.09 -39.59 13.23
CA ASP A 39 -1.28 -39.19 13.48
C ASP A 39 -1.43 -38.36 14.75
N SER A 40 -0.72 -38.79 15.82
CA SER A 40 -0.73 -38.08 17.11
C SER A 40 -0.14 -36.68 17.01
N VAL A 41 0.91 -36.47 16.21
CA VAL A 41 1.54 -35.15 16.00
C VAL A 41 0.58 -34.25 15.27
N VAL A 42 0.00 -34.68 14.16
CA VAL A 42 -0.93 -33.86 13.36
C VAL A 42 -2.16 -33.51 14.21
N LEU A 43 -2.75 -34.45 14.91
CA LEU A 43 -3.89 -34.21 15.80
C LEU A 43 -3.56 -33.19 16.90
N CYS A 44 -2.37 -33.33 17.55
CA CYS A 44 -1.92 -32.41 18.59
C CYS A 44 -1.69 -30.98 18.05
N ALA A 45 -1.25 -30.83 16.81
CA ALA A 45 -1.14 -29.52 16.16
C ALA A 45 -2.51 -28.82 16.04
N GLY A 46 -3.54 -29.54 15.58
CA GLY A 46 -4.91 -29.01 15.54
C GLY A 46 -5.47 -28.68 16.94
N LEU A 47 -5.26 -29.55 17.93
CA LEU A 47 -5.68 -29.29 19.30
C LEU A 47 -4.98 -28.07 19.93
N ALA A 48 -3.74 -27.80 19.58
CA ALA A 48 -3.03 -26.60 20.02
C ALA A 48 -3.74 -25.33 19.53
N CYS A 49 -4.26 -25.33 18.30
CA CYS A 49 -5.05 -24.23 17.75
C CYS A 49 -6.39 -24.03 18.50
N PHE A 50 -7.09 -25.08 18.84
CA PHE A 50 -8.32 -24.99 19.65
C PHE A 50 -8.02 -24.48 21.09
N LEU A 51 -6.91 -24.86 21.68
CA LEU A 51 -6.46 -24.30 22.96
C LEU A 51 -6.15 -22.80 22.86
N ARG A 52 -5.62 -22.35 21.74
CA ARG A 52 -5.46 -20.92 21.46
C ARG A 52 -6.81 -20.22 21.38
N ALA A 53 -7.75 -20.82 20.63
CA ALA A 53 -9.09 -20.29 20.48
C ALA A 53 -9.87 -20.20 21.81
N SER A 54 -9.63 -21.13 22.76
CA SER A 54 -10.28 -21.13 24.06
C SER A 54 -9.88 -19.96 24.97
N ARG A 55 -8.76 -19.29 24.68
CA ARG A 55 -8.34 -18.06 25.39
C ARG A 55 -9.17 -16.84 25.03
N GLY A 56 -10.05 -16.94 24.02
CA GLY A 56 -10.90 -15.85 23.55
C GLY A 56 -10.17 -14.81 22.71
N GLY A 57 -10.81 -13.66 22.53
CA GLY A 57 -10.26 -12.54 21.77
C GLY A 57 -10.72 -12.50 20.30
N PRO A 58 -10.30 -11.46 19.54
CA PRO A 58 -10.79 -11.20 18.18
C PRO A 58 -10.37 -12.29 17.17
N GLU A 59 -9.30 -13.02 17.46
CA GLU A 59 -8.76 -14.08 16.60
C GLU A 59 -9.41 -15.46 16.84
N ARG A 60 -10.35 -15.58 17.80
CA ARG A 60 -10.94 -16.88 18.19
C ARG A 60 -11.47 -17.68 17.02
N ALA A 61 -12.26 -17.05 16.16
CA ALA A 61 -12.86 -17.72 14.99
C ALA A 61 -11.79 -18.21 14.00
N ALA A 62 -10.73 -17.43 13.81
CA ALA A 62 -9.60 -17.81 12.95
C ALA A 62 -8.91 -19.07 13.46
N TRP A 63 -8.60 -19.11 14.76
CA TRP A 63 -7.93 -20.27 15.37
C TRP A 63 -8.81 -21.51 15.43
N ILE A 64 -10.15 -21.35 15.50
CA ILE A 64 -11.08 -22.47 15.33
C ILE A 64 -10.99 -23.03 13.92
N ALA A 65 -11.00 -22.18 12.90
CA ALA A 65 -10.96 -22.62 11.51
C ALA A 65 -9.61 -23.27 11.15
N ILE A 66 -8.48 -22.71 11.60
CA ILE A 66 -7.14 -23.28 11.42
C ILE A 66 -7.05 -24.62 12.17
N GLY A 67 -7.53 -24.70 13.40
CA GLY A 67 -7.57 -25.97 14.15
C GLY A 67 -8.42 -27.03 13.48
N ALA A 68 -9.58 -26.63 12.96
CA ALA A 68 -10.48 -27.53 12.22
C ALA A 68 -9.85 -28.04 10.92
N SER A 69 -9.07 -27.20 10.18
CA SER A 69 -8.34 -27.64 8.99
C SER A 69 -7.34 -28.74 9.31
N ILE A 70 -6.52 -28.55 10.35
CA ILE A 70 -5.51 -29.53 10.75
C ILE A 70 -6.17 -30.81 11.29
N VAL A 71 -7.28 -30.70 12.03
CA VAL A 71 -8.01 -31.90 12.52
C VAL A 71 -8.69 -32.65 11.38
N ALA A 72 -9.18 -31.95 10.33
CA ALA A 72 -9.68 -32.61 9.14
C ALA A 72 -8.60 -33.40 8.42
N TRP A 73 -7.40 -32.81 8.31
CA TRP A 73 -6.23 -33.52 7.80
C TRP A 73 -5.90 -34.74 8.67
N ALA A 74 -5.77 -34.58 9.99
CA ALA A 74 -5.52 -35.71 10.92
C ALA A 74 -6.58 -36.81 10.79
N ALA A 75 -7.85 -36.48 10.55
CA ALA A 75 -8.91 -37.47 10.34
C ALA A 75 -8.68 -38.26 9.03
N GLY A 76 -8.17 -37.61 7.98
CA GLY A 76 -7.74 -38.27 6.76
C GLY A 76 -6.60 -39.25 6.99
N GLU A 77 -5.55 -38.83 7.72
CA GLU A 77 -4.40 -39.66 8.08
C GLU A 77 -4.80 -40.87 8.91
N ILE A 78 -5.59 -40.66 9.99
CA ILE A 78 -6.09 -41.76 10.83
C ILE A 78 -6.90 -42.78 10.00
N TRP A 79 -7.74 -42.27 9.03
CA TRP A 79 -8.48 -43.15 8.14
C TRP A 79 -7.53 -43.95 7.23
N TRP A 80 -6.49 -43.26 6.66
CA TRP A 80 -5.47 -43.89 5.85
C TRP A 80 -4.75 -45.00 6.62
N THR A 81 -4.22 -44.70 7.77
CA THR A 81 -3.50 -45.66 8.64
C THR A 81 -4.33 -46.90 9.01
N LEU A 82 -5.63 -46.69 9.29
CA LEU A 82 -6.51 -47.77 9.78
C LEU A 82 -7.07 -48.66 8.65
N TYR A 83 -7.28 -48.13 7.45
CA TYR A 83 -8.08 -48.81 6.42
C TYR A 83 -7.44 -48.89 5.04
N ILE A 84 -6.43 -48.07 4.74
CA ILE A 84 -5.81 -47.94 3.42
C ILE A 84 -4.41 -48.50 3.42
N GLU A 85 -3.61 -48.17 4.43
CA GLU A 85 -2.20 -48.60 4.55
C GLU A 85 -2.10 -50.13 4.43
N GLY A 86 -1.22 -50.59 3.51
CA GLY A 86 -1.03 -52.02 3.26
C GLY A 86 -2.17 -52.72 2.51
N ASN A 87 -3.22 -52.04 2.07
CA ASN A 87 -4.31 -52.60 1.30
C ASN A 87 -4.09 -52.37 -0.22
N PRO A 88 -3.68 -53.39 -1.01
CA PRO A 88 -3.45 -53.23 -2.42
C PRO A 88 -4.72 -52.93 -3.25
N ASP A 89 -5.91 -53.23 -2.71
CA ASP A 89 -7.20 -53.01 -3.37
C ASP A 89 -7.89 -51.74 -2.83
N ALA A 90 -7.14 -50.79 -2.22
CA ALA A 90 -7.69 -49.58 -1.70
C ALA A 90 -8.34 -48.72 -2.80
N PRO A 91 -9.57 -48.22 -2.58
CA PRO A 91 -10.24 -47.40 -3.57
C PRO A 91 -9.55 -46.03 -3.69
N TYR A 92 -9.48 -45.50 -4.90
CA TYR A 92 -9.11 -44.10 -5.15
C TYR A 92 -10.20 -43.41 -5.97
N PRO A 93 -10.73 -42.23 -5.57
CA PRO A 93 -10.48 -41.59 -4.28
C PRO A 93 -11.02 -42.40 -3.10
N SER A 94 -10.43 -42.19 -1.92
CA SER A 94 -10.80 -42.83 -0.67
C SER A 94 -11.51 -41.85 0.27
N PRO A 95 -12.16 -42.33 1.36
CA PRO A 95 -12.71 -41.43 2.37
C PRO A 95 -11.64 -40.55 3.06
N ALA A 96 -10.36 -40.93 3.05
CA ALA A 96 -9.26 -40.10 3.55
C ALA A 96 -9.16 -38.78 2.80
N ASP A 97 -9.41 -38.80 1.47
CA ASP A 97 -9.37 -37.61 0.62
C ASP A 97 -10.38 -36.54 1.05
N LEU A 98 -11.50 -36.91 1.67
CA LEU A 98 -12.44 -35.93 2.24
C LEU A 98 -11.79 -35.10 3.37
N GLY A 99 -10.98 -35.75 4.22
CA GLY A 99 -10.24 -35.07 5.28
C GLY A 99 -9.15 -34.16 4.72
N TYR A 100 -8.36 -34.66 3.79
CA TYR A 100 -7.29 -33.93 3.12
C TYR A 100 -7.81 -32.71 2.36
N LEU A 101 -8.84 -32.89 1.54
CA LEU A 101 -9.43 -31.79 0.76
C LEU A 101 -10.19 -30.78 1.61
N ALA A 102 -10.77 -31.20 2.76
CA ALA A 102 -11.41 -30.27 3.70
C ALA A 102 -10.41 -29.32 4.38
N PHE A 103 -9.13 -29.73 4.47
CA PHE A 103 -8.06 -28.87 5.00
C PHE A 103 -8.00 -27.52 4.26
N TYR A 104 -8.02 -27.50 2.94
CA TYR A 104 -7.83 -26.30 2.13
C TYR A 104 -8.89 -25.21 2.38
N PRO A 105 -10.21 -25.45 2.23
CA PRO A 105 -11.20 -24.40 2.46
C PRO A 105 -11.24 -23.92 3.92
N LEU A 106 -10.96 -24.80 4.89
CA LEU A 106 -10.90 -24.44 6.30
C LEU A 106 -9.65 -23.59 6.61
N ALA A 107 -8.49 -23.92 6.03
CA ALA A 107 -7.27 -23.13 6.16
C ALA A 107 -7.43 -21.74 5.52
N VAL A 108 -8.02 -21.66 4.30
CA VAL A 108 -8.37 -20.41 3.65
C VAL A 108 -9.29 -19.55 4.51
N LEU A 109 -10.33 -20.14 5.07
CA LEU A 109 -11.25 -19.46 6.00
C LEU A 109 -10.50 -18.94 7.23
N GLY A 110 -9.63 -19.78 7.81
CA GLY A 110 -8.82 -19.40 8.96
C GLY A 110 -7.90 -18.22 8.70
N LEU A 111 -7.17 -18.24 7.58
CA LEU A 111 -6.31 -17.13 7.13
C LEU A 111 -7.12 -15.87 6.88
N TYR A 112 -8.24 -15.96 6.17
CA TYR A 112 -9.14 -14.83 5.94
C TYR A 112 -9.62 -14.18 7.24
N LEU A 113 -10.10 -14.99 8.19
CA LEU A 113 -10.56 -14.52 9.49
C LEU A 113 -9.45 -13.89 10.30
N LEU A 114 -8.22 -14.43 10.21
CA LEU A 114 -7.04 -13.89 10.89
C LEU A 114 -6.64 -12.52 10.30
N VAL A 115 -6.61 -12.40 8.97
CA VAL A 115 -6.39 -11.12 8.29
C VAL A 115 -7.44 -10.11 8.70
N ARG A 116 -8.73 -10.48 8.66
CA ARG A 116 -9.84 -9.62 9.05
C ARG A 116 -9.74 -9.13 10.51
N ALA A 117 -9.29 -10.00 11.42
CA ALA A 117 -9.14 -9.66 12.83
C ALA A 117 -7.99 -8.66 13.09
N ARG A 118 -6.94 -8.67 12.26
CA ARG A 118 -5.73 -7.86 12.44
C ARG A 118 -5.67 -6.62 11.55
N ALA A 119 -6.42 -6.59 10.46
CA ALA A 119 -6.34 -5.60 9.39
C ALA A 119 -7.47 -4.55 9.48
N GLN A 120 -7.75 -4.00 10.67
CA GLN A 120 -8.92 -3.14 10.89
C GLN A 120 -8.85 -1.77 10.17
N GLU A 121 -7.66 -1.31 9.76
CA GLU A 121 -7.44 0.01 9.12
C GLU A 121 -6.46 -0.05 7.93
N LEU A 122 -6.48 -1.12 7.13
CA LEU A 122 -5.61 -1.19 5.96
C LEU A 122 -6.08 -0.28 4.83
N ASP A 123 -5.15 0.50 4.29
CA ASP A 123 -5.35 1.31 3.08
C ASP A 123 -5.73 0.39 1.89
N ARG A 124 -6.60 0.89 1.02
CA ARG A 124 -7.02 0.20 -0.21
C ARG A 124 -5.84 -0.21 -1.09
N ARG A 125 -4.73 0.52 -1.03
CA ARG A 125 -3.50 0.22 -1.76
C ARG A 125 -2.86 -1.08 -1.32
N LEU A 126 -2.76 -1.30 -0.01
CA LEU A 126 -2.21 -2.53 0.55
C LEU A 126 -3.05 -3.74 0.17
N TRP A 127 -4.38 -3.61 0.18
CA TRP A 127 -5.27 -4.66 -0.31
C TRP A 127 -5.03 -5.00 -1.79
N MET A 128 -4.79 -3.99 -2.63
CA MET A 128 -4.47 -4.22 -4.04
C MET A 128 -3.09 -4.86 -4.23
N ASP A 129 -2.08 -4.44 -3.46
CA ASP A 129 -0.75 -5.05 -3.50
C ASP A 129 -0.80 -6.52 -3.09
N GLY A 130 -1.59 -6.85 -2.04
CA GLY A 130 -1.87 -8.22 -1.64
C GLY A 130 -2.59 -9.04 -2.71
N LEU A 131 -3.60 -8.45 -3.35
CA LEU A 131 -4.34 -9.10 -4.44
C LEU A 131 -3.45 -9.35 -5.67
N ILE A 132 -2.63 -8.39 -6.07
CA ILE A 132 -1.68 -8.52 -7.18
C ILE A 132 -0.69 -9.65 -6.89
N ALA A 133 -0.13 -9.66 -5.68
CA ALA A 133 0.81 -10.70 -5.27
C ALA A 133 0.16 -12.09 -5.25
N ALA A 134 -1.07 -12.20 -4.73
CA ALA A 134 -1.82 -13.45 -4.71
C ALA A 134 -2.15 -13.95 -6.12
N LEU A 135 -2.71 -13.10 -6.98
CA LEU A 135 -3.06 -13.46 -8.35
C LEU A 135 -1.83 -13.82 -9.18
N GLY A 136 -0.73 -13.07 -9.02
CA GLY A 136 0.52 -13.35 -9.73
C GLY A 136 1.13 -14.69 -9.32
N THR A 137 1.15 -14.99 -8.02
CA THR A 137 1.59 -16.29 -7.50
C THR A 137 0.67 -17.42 -7.98
N GLY A 138 -0.65 -17.17 -7.98
CA GLY A 138 -1.63 -18.11 -8.50
C GLY A 138 -1.45 -18.42 -9.98
N ALA A 139 -1.18 -17.40 -10.80
CA ALA A 139 -0.91 -17.59 -12.23
C ALA A 139 0.36 -18.40 -12.48
N LEU A 140 1.42 -18.13 -11.69
CA LEU A 140 2.68 -18.87 -11.77
C LEU A 140 2.50 -20.32 -11.33
N GLY A 141 1.81 -20.55 -10.21
CA GLY A 141 1.52 -21.89 -9.71
C GLY A 141 0.64 -22.70 -10.67
N ALA A 142 -0.37 -22.07 -11.26
CA ALA A 142 -1.21 -22.71 -12.28
C ALA A 142 -0.39 -23.12 -13.50
N ALA A 143 0.50 -22.27 -13.99
CA ALA A 143 1.33 -22.56 -15.15
C ALA A 143 2.36 -23.68 -14.90
N LEU A 144 2.93 -23.74 -13.70
CA LEU A 144 4.02 -24.68 -13.40
C LEU A 144 3.52 -26.01 -12.86
N LEU A 145 2.49 -25.98 -12.02
CA LEU A 145 2.06 -27.15 -11.26
C LEU A 145 0.79 -27.78 -11.83
N PHE A 146 -0.25 -26.95 -12.03
CA PHE A 146 -1.53 -27.45 -12.48
C PHE A 146 -1.43 -28.08 -13.88
N GLU A 147 -0.75 -27.44 -14.82
CA GLU A 147 -0.57 -27.97 -16.19
C GLU A 147 0.25 -29.28 -16.17
N PHE A 148 1.33 -29.31 -15.35
CA PHE A 148 2.14 -30.51 -15.19
C PHE A 148 1.34 -31.73 -14.71
N VAL A 149 0.46 -31.54 -13.70
CA VAL A 149 -0.37 -32.60 -13.14
C VAL A 149 -1.53 -32.94 -14.08
N ALA A 150 -2.18 -31.93 -14.68
CA ALA A 150 -3.33 -32.15 -15.57
C ALA A 150 -2.96 -32.99 -16.80
N ASP A 151 -1.77 -32.78 -17.40
CA ASP A 151 -1.30 -33.51 -18.57
C ASP A 151 -0.97 -35.00 -18.29
N ARG A 152 -0.72 -35.34 -17.01
CA ARG A 152 -0.34 -36.66 -16.54
C ARG A 152 -1.46 -37.45 -15.90
N THR A 153 -2.54 -36.75 -15.53
CA THR A 153 -3.68 -37.38 -14.85
C THR A 153 -4.63 -37.99 -15.85
N SER A 154 -4.94 -39.29 -15.67
CA SER A 154 -5.91 -40.07 -16.47
C SER A 154 -6.77 -40.89 -15.52
N GLY A 155 -8.00 -41.19 -15.90
CA GLY A 155 -8.92 -41.99 -15.08
C GLY A 155 -10.37 -41.55 -15.19
N SER A 156 -11.19 -41.95 -14.23
CA SER A 156 -12.60 -41.50 -14.13
C SER A 156 -12.65 -39.99 -13.78
N GLY A 157 -13.77 -39.32 -14.11
CA GLY A 157 -13.92 -37.90 -13.80
C GLY A 157 -13.75 -37.54 -12.32
N VAL A 158 -14.07 -38.46 -11.40
CA VAL A 158 -13.90 -38.27 -9.95
C VAL A 158 -12.42 -38.39 -9.58
N GLU A 159 -11.69 -39.35 -10.09
CA GLU A 159 -10.23 -39.50 -9.87
C GLU A 159 -9.49 -38.26 -10.34
N VAL A 160 -9.75 -37.84 -11.59
CA VAL A 160 -9.14 -36.63 -12.16
C VAL A 160 -9.45 -35.38 -11.31
N ALA A 161 -10.71 -35.21 -10.90
CA ALA A 161 -11.11 -34.07 -10.08
C ALA A 161 -10.43 -34.07 -8.71
N THR A 162 -10.30 -35.23 -8.07
CA THR A 162 -9.61 -35.37 -6.77
C THR A 162 -8.12 -35.07 -6.91
N THR A 163 -7.44 -35.65 -7.89
CA THR A 163 -6.01 -35.43 -8.13
C THR A 163 -5.70 -33.95 -8.40
N LEU A 164 -6.52 -33.26 -9.21
CA LEU A 164 -6.34 -31.84 -9.49
C LEU A 164 -6.71 -30.91 -8.33
N ALA A 165 -7.54 -31.35 -7.40
CA ALA A 165 -7.95 -30.51 -6.26
C ALA A 165 -6.78 -30.19 -5.31
N TYR A 166 -5.77 -31.08 -5.18
CA TYR A 166 -4.57 -30.87 -4.34
C TYR A 166 -3.72 -29.70 -4.87
N PRO A 167 -3.18 -29.73 -6.10
CA PRO A 167 -2.38 -28.62 -6.60
C PRO A 167 -3.16 -27.31 -6.69
N ILE A 168 -4.46 -27.35 -6.93
CA ILE A 168 -5.30 -26.16 -6.88
C ILE A 168 -5.34 -25.59 -5.44
N GLY A 169 -5.53 -26.45 -4.44
CA GLY A 169 -5.53 -26.07 -3.03
C GLY A 169 -4.21 -25.42 -2.62
N ASP A 170 -3.09 -26.02 -3.01
CA ASP A 170 -1.74 -25.53 -2.69
C ASP A 170 -1.47 -24.17 -3.34
N VAL A 171 -1.78 -24.03 -4.63
CA VAL A 171 -1.64 -22.75 -5.33
C VAL A 171 -2.48 -21.67 -4.68
N VAL A 172 -3.72 -21.97 -4.25
CA VAL A 172 -4.58 -21.03 -3.54
C VAL A 172 -3.97 -20.64 -2.20
N LEU A 173 -3.51 -21.60 -1.39
CA LEU A 173 -2.90 -21.32 -0.08
C LEU A 173 -1.62 -20.51 -0.21
N VAL A 174 -0.69 -20.90 -1.09
CA VAL A 174 0.56 -20.16 -1.33
C VAL A 174 0.27 -18.75 -1.84
N SER A 175 -0.70 -18.60 -2.74
CA SER A 175 -1.12 -17.29 -3.26
C SER A 175 -1.66 -16.38 -2.16
N LEU A 176 -2.51 -16.90 -1.28
CA LEU A 176 -3.03 -16.16 -0.13
C LEU A 176 -1.91 -15.74 0.84
N ILE A 177 -0.97 -16.63 1.08
CA ILE A 177 0.18 -16.40 1.94
C ILE A 177 1.03 -15.25 1.39
N VAL A 178 1.42 -15.31 0.13
CA VAL A 178 2.20 -14.24 -0.53
C VAL A 178 1.42 -12.94 -0.52
N GLY A 179 0.10 -12.99 -0.75
CA GLY A 179 -0.79 -11.84 -0.61
C GLY A 179 -0.75 -11.21 0.80
N VAL A 180 -0.79 -12.04 1.86
CA VAL A 180 -0.68 -11.56 3.25
C VAL A 180 0.71 -10.98 3.55
N ILE A 181 1.80 -11.58 3.03
CA ILE A 181 3.14 -10.99 3.15
C ILE A 181 3.18 -9.60 2.51
N ALA A 182 2.62 -9.45 1.31
CA ALA A 182 2.55 -8.17 0.63
C ALA A 182 1.74 -7.14 1.43
N LEU A 183 0.60 -7.54 2.04
CA LEU A 183 -0.19 -6.71 2.97
C LEU A 183 0.62 -6.22 4.17
N THR A 184 1.56 -7.02 4.67
CA THR A 184 2.46 -6.66 5.78
C THR A 184 3.69 -5.88 5.34
N ARG A 185 3.75 -5.42 4.09
CA ARG A 185 4.91 -4.72 3.49
C ARG A 185 6.20 -5.51 3.62
N TRP A 186 6.14 -6.84 3.40
CA TRP A 186 7.27 -7.77 3.53
C TRP A 186 7.92 -7.79 4.91
N ARG A 187 7.19 -7.40 5.94
CA ARG A 187 7.58 -7.51 7.35
C ARG A 187 6.52 -8.31 8.11
N PRO A 188 6.32 -9.58 7.77
CA PRO A 188 5.40 -10.43 8.52
C PRO A 188 5.92 -10.55 9.95
N GLY A 189 5.08 -10.32 10.93
CA GLY A 189 5.41 -10.64 12.31
C GLY A 189 5.59 -12.17 12.47
N ARG A 190 6.12 -12.61 13.60
CA ARG A 190 6.45 -14.02 13.85
C ARG A 190 5.30 -14.99 13.55
N THR A 191 4.06 -14.61 13.87
CA THR A 191 2.84 -15.37 13.56
C THR A 191 2.73 -15.68 12.07
N TRP A 192 2.78 -14.64 11.23
CA TRP A 192 2.67 -14.81 9.79
C TRP A 192 3.84 -15.62 9.23
N THR A 193 5.05 -15.40 9.74
CA THR A 193 6.23 -16.12 9.27
C THR A 193 6.11 -17.63 9.54
N LEU A 194 5.60 -18.04 10.71
CA LEU A 194 5.43 -19.46 11.05
C LEU A 194 4.30 -20.11 10.25
N LEU A 195 3.15 -19.43 10.11
CA LEU A 195 2.05 -19.92 9.26
C LEU A 195 2.50 -20.07 7.79
N LEU A 196 3.24 -19.08 7.31
CA LEU A 196 3.80 -19.08 5.95
C LEU A 196 4.78 -20.24 5.75
N ALA A 197 5.70 -20.40 6.69
CA ALA A 197 6.70 -21.48 6.65
C ALA A 197 6.00 -22.85 6.68
N GLY A 198 5.00 -23.03 7.56
CA GLY A 198 4.24 -24.26 7.65
C GLY A 198 3.53 -24.61 6.34
N LEU A 199 2.75 -23.68 5.79
CA LEU A 199 2.03 -23.92 4.55
C LEU A 199 2.96 -24.02 3.32
N ALA A 200 4.09 -23.32 3.30
CA ALA A 200 5.08 -23.47 2.24
C ALA A 200 5.76 -24.85 2.27
N VAL A 201 6.08 -25.34 3.48
CA VAL A 201 6.63 -26.70 3.64
C VAL A 201 5.59 -27.74 3.21
N MET A 202 4.31 -27.56 3.52
CA MET A 202 3.23 -28.43 3.05
C MET A 202 3.16 -28.47 1.52
N ALA A 203 3.11 -27.30 0.87
CA ALA A 203 3.07 -27.25 -0.60
C ALA A 203 4.32 -27.92 -1.24
N VAL A 204 5.49 -27.80 -0.62
CA VAL A 204 6.70 -28.50 -1.07
C VAL A 204 6.55 -30.01 -0.90
N ALA A 205 5.96 -30.47 0.21
CA ALA A 205 5.70 -31.88 0.45
C ALA A 205 4.72 -32.46 -0.57
N ASP A 206 3.64 -31.74 -0.89
CA ASP A 206 2.64 -32.14 -1.90
C ASP A 206 3.23 -32.22 -3.30
N VAL A 207 4.07 -31.26 -3.67
CA VAL A 207 4.83 -31.31 -4.94
C VAL A 207 5.78 -32.49 -4.96
N ALA A 208 6.53 -32.72 -3.87
CA ALA A 208 7.48 -33.82 -3.78
C ALA A 208 6.77 -35.17 -3.85
N PHE A 209 5.65 -35.34 -3.15
CA PHE A 209 4.80 -36.53 -3.21
C PHE A 209 4.26 -36.79 -4.62
N THR A 210 3.77 -35.73 -5.29
CA THR A 210 3.28 -35.80 -6.67
C THR A 210 4.38 -36.24 -7.63
N LEU A 211 5.58 -35.64 -7.53
CA LEU A 211 6.72 -36.01 -8.36
C LEU A 211 7.16 -37.46 -8.11
N GLN A 212 7.22 -37.88 -6.84
CA GLN A 212 7.55 -39.26 -6.48
C GLN A 212 6.55 -40.27 -7.04
N SER A 213 5.27 -39.90 -7.10
CA SER A 213 4.21 -40.77 -7.64
C SER A 213 4.30 -40.96 -9.17
N TYR A 214 4.83 -39.96 -9.90
CA TYR A 214 4.97 -40.00 -11.38
C TYR A 214 6.35 -40.43 -11.84
N GLU A 215 7.41 -40.19 -11.08
CA GLU A 215 8.79 -40.50 -11.47
C GLU A 215 9.37 -41.64 -10.61
N SER A 216 9.49 -42.82 -11.19
CA SER A 216 10.15 -43.99 -10.54
C SER A 216 11.67 -43.78 -10.28
N THR A 217 12.23 -42.64 -10.67
CA THR A 217 13.64 -42.29 -10.50
C THR A 217 13.98 -41.67 -9.16
N LEU A 218 12.98 -41.16 -8.42
CA LEU A 218 13.19 -40.64 -7.07
C LEU A 218 13.36 -41.75 -6.05
N PRO A 219 14.15 -41.56 -4.97
CA PRO A 219 14.33 -42.59 -3.98
C PRO A 219 12.98 -43.06 -3.45
N GLY A 220 12.72 -44.37 -3.56
CA GLY A 220 11.59 -45.01 -2.90
C GLY A 220 11.78 -44.90 -1.39
N GLY A 221 10.73 -44.59 -0.65
CA GLY A 221 10.74 -44.47 0.81
C GLY A 221 9.96 -43.27 1.30
N ASP A 222 9.68 -43.22 2.58
CA ASP A 222 8.78 -42.25 3.21
C ASP A 222 9.47 -40.92 3.57
N TRP A 223 10.44 -40.47 2.72
CA TRP A 223 11.23 -39.27 2.99
C TRP A 223 10.40 -37.96 2.90
N VAL A 224 9.22 -38.02 2.32
CA VAL A 224 8.30 -36.86 2.20
C VAL A 224 7.46 -36.65 3.48
N GLU A 225 7.14 -37.74 4.18
CA GLU A 225 6.30 -37.69 5.39
C GLU A 225 6.85 -36.77 6.49
N PRO A 226 8.15 -36.74 6.81
CA PRO A 226 8.70 -35.77 7.73
C PRO A 226 8.43 -34.30 7.39
N LEU A 227 8.29 -33.95 6.10
CA LEU A 227 7.97 -32.60 5.67
C LEU A 227 6.55 -32.19 6.09
N TYR A 228 5.58 -33.11 5.97
CA TYR A 228 4.21 -32.87 6.44
C TYR A 228 4.17 -32.65 7.95
N LEU A 229 4.92 -33.44 8.74
CA LEU A 229 5.01 -33.23 10.19
C LEU A 229 5.68 -31.91 10.58
N ILE A 230 6.75 -31.51 9.88
CA ILE A 230 7.37 -30.19 10.05
C ILE A 230 6.35 -29.08 9.79
N SER A 231 5.54 -29.21 8.73
CA SER A 231 4.43 -28.30 8.45
C SER A 231 3.44 -28.25 9.62
N ALA A 232 2.94 -29.41 10.08
CA ALA A 232 2.00 -29.50 11.18
C ALA A 232 2.56 -28.86 12.47
N VAL A 233 3.83 -29.09 12.80
CA VAL A 233 4.50 -28.48 13.96
C VAL A 233 4.57 -26.96 13.82
N LEU A 234 4.96 -26.44 12.66
CA LEU A 234 5.03 -24.99 12.42
C LEU A 234 3.65 -24.34 12.60
N LEU A 235 2.59 -24.95 12.07
CA LEU A 235 1.21 -24.49 12.22
C LEU A 235 0.73 -24.59 13.68
N GLY A 236 1.07 -25.68 14.38
CA GLY A 236 0.69 -25.91 15.78
C GLY A 236 1.44 -25.00 16.78
N VAL A 237 2.73 -24.79 16.57
CA VAL A 237 3.58 -23.94 17.45
C VAL A 237 3.16 -22.48 17.38
N GLU A 238 2.64 -22.04 16.25
CA GLU A 238 2.12 -20.70 16.11
C GLU A 238 1.00 -20.39 17.13
N ALA A 239 0.17 -21.38 17.46
CA ALA A 239 -0.89 -21.23 18.44
C ALA A 239 -0.39 -20.81 19.84
N TRP A 240 0.91 -20.95 20.13
CA TRP A 240 1.51 -20.56 21.42
C TRP A 240 2.17 -19.20 21.43
N GLN A 241 2.26 -18.54 20.27
CA GLN A 241 2.84 -17.21 20.19
C GLN A 241 1.95 -16.17 20.91
N PRO A 242 2.53 -15.11 21.50
CA PRO A 242 1.77 -14.00 22.03
C PRO A 242 0.92 -13.35 20.92
N GLN A 243 -0.19 -12.72 21.32
CA GLN A 243 -0.97 -11.93 20.35
C GLN A 243 -0.05 -10.90 19.68
N ALA A 244 0.09 -11.00 18.37
CA ALA A 244 0.85 -10.01 17.62
C ALA A 244 0.10 -8.67 17.64
N ALA A 245 0.85 -7.57 17.62
CA ALA A 245 0.28 -6.24 17.48
C ALA A 245 -0.52 -6.13 16.16
N PRO A 246 -1.57 -5.29 16.12
CA PRO A 246 -2.29 -5.00 14.89
C PRO A 246 -1.32 -4.57 13.78
N ILE A 247 -1.65 -4.88 12.53
CA ILE A 247 -0.91 -4.38 11.37
C ILE A 247 -1.20 -2.87 11.30
N LEU A 248 -0.30 -2.05 11.85
CA LEU A 248 -0.41 -0.61 11.79
C LEU A 248 0.02 -0.13 10.40
N SER A 249 -0.84 0.64 9.77
CA SER A 249 -0.47 1.40 8.58
C SER A 249 0.36 2.61 9.01
N ASP A 250 1.66 2.44 9.24
CA ASP A 250 2.56 3.58 9.41
C ASP A 250 2.65 4.32 8.07
N ALA A 251 1.98 5.45 7.98
CA ALA A 251 1.75 6.22 6.77
C ALA A 251 2.99 7.01 6.28
N ARG A 252 4.20 6.49 6.49
CA ARG A 252 5.40 7.06 5.87
C ARG A 252 5.52 6.53 4.44
N PHE A 253 5.20 7.41 3.51
CA PHE A 253 5.35 7.19 2.08
C PHE A 253 6.81 6.93 1.72
N ASP A 254 7.15 5.68 1.47
CA ASP A 254 8.46 5.25 0.94
C ASP A 254 8.38 5.14 -0.60
N GLY A 255 8.01 6.24 -1.25
CA GLY A 255 8.01 6.50 -2.70
C GLY A 255 8.17 5.29 -3.65
N TRP A 256 9.41 4.97 -4.06
CA TRP A 256 9.70 3.93 -5.05
C TRP A 256 9.43 2.49 -4.54
N ARG A 257 9.50 2.25 -3.22
CA ARG A 257 9.29 0.91 -2.64
C ARG A 257 7.86 0.42 -2.82
N GLU A 258 6.90 1.31 -2.95
CA GLU A 258 5.51 0.94 -3.23
C GLU A 258 5.32 0.35 -4.64
N MET A 259 6.23 0.64 -5.57
CA MET A 259 6.20 0.13 -6.94
C MET A 259 6.96 -1.20 -7.10
N VAL A 260 7.73 -1.64 -6.10
CA VAL A 260 8.58 -2.84 -6.19
C VAL A 260 7.72 -4.10 -6.36
N VAL A 261 6.68 -4.28 -5.55
CA VAL A 261 5.83 -5.48 -5.62
C VAL A 261 5.07 -5.57 -6.93
N PRO A 262 4.30 -4.55 -7.34
CA PRO A 262 3.65 -4.56 -8.65
C PRO A 262 4.65 -4.72 -9.81
N GLY A 263 5.84 -4.12 -9.70
CA GLY A 263 6.89 -4.22 -10.71
C GLY A 263 7.47 -5.63 -10.85
N ILE A 264 7.79 -6.29 -9.73
CA ILE A 264 8.28 -7.68 -9.73
C ILE A 264 7.22 -8.61 -10.31
N VAL A 265 5.97 -8.49 -9.86
CA VAL A 265 4.88 -9.33 -10.34
C VAL A 265 4.64 -9.08 -11.84
N ALA A 266 4.61 -7.84 -12.29
CA ALA A 266 4.46 -7.52 -13.72
C ALA A 266 5.59 -8.11 -14.56
N THR A 267 6.85 -8.01 -14.09
CA THR A 267 8.01 -8.58 -14.77
C THR A 267 7.92 -10.11 -14.83
N ALA A 268 7.56 -10.76 -13.72
CA ALA A 268 7.35 -12.22 -13.69
C ALA A 268 6.22 -12.65 -14.64
N MET A 269 5.14 -11.87 -14.71
CA MET A 269 4.04 -12.15 -15.64
C MET A 269 4.43 -11.99 -17.12
N ILE A 270 5.25 -10.99 -17.44
CA ILE A 270 5.78 -10.81 -18.79
C ILE A 270 6.69 -11.99 -19.14
N ALA A 271 7.57 -12.38 -18.22
CA ALA A 271 8.44 -13.56 -18.42
C ALA A 271 7.61 -14.84 -18.65
N LEU A 272 6.54 -15.03 -17.87
CA LEU A 272 5.62 -16.16 -18.05
C LEU A 272 4.99 -16.16 -19.45
N VAL A 273 4.51 -15.03 -19.94
CA VAL A 273 3.93 -14.91 -21.29
C VAL A 273 4.94 -15.25 -22.37
N VAL A 274 6.18 -14.80 -22.22
CA VAL A 274 7.26 -15.13 -23.16
C VAL A 274 7.56 -16.63 -23.18
N LEU A 275 7.60 -17.26 -22.00
CA LEU A 275 7.78 -18.71 -21.89
C LEU A 275 6.62 -19.48 -22.48
N GLN A 276 5.38 -19.07 -22.21
CA GLN A 276 4.16 -19.71 -22.74
C GLN A 276 3.90 -19.43 -24.23
N TYR A 277 4.59 -18.47 -24.83
CA TYR A 277 4.54 -18.26 -26.27
C TYR A 277 5.03 -19.54 -27.07
N PHE A 278 5.86 -20.35 -26.44
CA PHE A 278 6.38 -21.59 -26.98
C PHE A 278 5.54 -22.81 -26.62
N ASP A 279 4.64 -22.72 -25.63
CA ASP A 279 3.73 -23.77 -25.18
C ASP A 279 2.30 -23.24 -25.04
N HIS A 280 1.27 -24.08 -25.23
CA HIS A 280 -0.13 -23.70 -25.21
C HIS A 280 -0.58 -23.49 -23.75
N ALA A 281 -0.79 -22.23 -23.33
CA ALA A 281 -1.29 -21.91 -22.01
C ALA A 281 -2.72 -22.40 -21.77
N SER A 282 -2.99 -22.93 -20.57
CA SER A 282 -4.36 -23.28 -20.16
C SER A 282 -5.25 -22.04 -20.02
N ALA A 283 -6.58 -22.24 -20.15
CA ALA A 283 -7.55 -21.17 -19.94
C ALA A 283 -7.45 -20.56 -18.52
N LEU A 284 -7.16 -21.39 -17.51
CA LEU A 284 -6.98 -20.96 -16.13
C LEU A 284 -5.78 -20.01 -15.97
N THR A 285 -4.63 -20.38 -16.51
CA THR A 285 -3.40 -19.56 -16.51
C THR A 285 -3.62 -18.23 -17.21
N THR A 286 -4.26 -18.24 -18.38
CA THR A 286 -4.58 -17.03 -19.15
C THR A 286 -5.53 -16.10 -18.37
N LEU A 287 -6.54 -16.66 -17.69
CA LEU A 287 -7.50 -15.88 -16.88
C LEU A 287 -6.80 -15.24 -15.66
N LEU A 288 -6.00 -16.00 -14.92
CA LEU A 288 -5.27 -15.49 -13.76
C LEU A 288 -4.24 -14.44 -14.16
N TRP A 289 -3.52 -14.65 -15.27
CA TRP A 289 -2.62 -13.66 -15.84
C TRP A 289 -3.34 -12.37 -16.20
N SER A 290 -4.46 -12.46 -16.92
CA SER A 290 -5.26 -11.30 -17.29
C SER A 290 -5.78 -10.53 -16.06
N ALA A 291 -6.27 -11.24 -15.03
CA ALA A 291 -6.72 -10.66 -13.78
C ALA A 291 -5.58 -9.95 -13.04
N THR A 292 -4.38 -10.53 -13.03
CA THR A 292 -3.17 -9.94 -12.45
C THR A 292 -2.83 -8.63 -13.16
N MET A 293 -2.76 -8.63 -14.51
CA MET A 293 -2.46 -7.43 -15.29
C MET A 293 -3.49 -6.33 -15.10
N LEU A 294 -4.78 -6.67 -15.07
CA LEU A 294 -5.85 -5.71 -14.77
C LEU A 294 -5.69 -5.08 -13.38
N SER A 295 -5.31 -5.88 -12.39
CA SER A 295 -5.07 -5.43 -11.02
C SER A 295 -3.85 -4.50 -10.95
N VAL A 296 -2.77 -4.80 -11.66
CA VAL A 296 -1.57 -3.93 -11.75
C VAL A 296 -1.92 -2.60 -12.41
N ILE A 297 -2.66 -2.62 -13.51
CA ILE A 297 -3.13 -1.39 -14.18
C ILE A 297 -4.02 -0.57 -13.25
N GLY A 298 -4.98 -1.20 -12.58
CA GLY A 298 -5.85 -0.55 -11.60
C GLY A 298 -5.05 0.12 -10.47
N ARG A 299 -4.04 -0.55 -9.94
CA ARG A 299 -3.13 -0.02 -8.92
C ARG A 299 -2.33 1.19 -9.41
N LEU A 300 -1.81 1.11 -10.63
CA LEU A 300 -1.10 2.22 -11.27
C LEU A 300 -2.00 3.46 -11.43
N VAL A 301 -3.23 3.27 -11.93
CA VAL A 301 -4.20 4.35 -12.08
C VAL A 301 -4.53 5.01 -10.73
N LEU A 302 -4.71 4.23 -9.67
CA LEU A 302 -4.95 4.77 -8.33
C LEU A 302 -3.75 5.58 -7.83
N SER A 303 -2.52 5.09 -8.01
CA SER A 303 -1.29 5.81 -7.64
C SER A 303 -1.17 7.14 -8.40
N LEU A 304 -1.42 7.16 -9.70
CA LEU A 304 -1.37 8.37 -10.52
C LEU A 304 -2.42 9.40 -10.08
N ARG A 305 -3.64 8.96 -9.79
CA ARG A 305 -4.71 9.84 -9.30
C ARG A 305 -4.38 10.47 -7.95
N GLU A 306 -3.81 9.70 -7.06
CA GLU A 306 -3.42 10.17 -5.73
C GLU A 306 -2.24 11.16 -5.82
N ASN A 307 -1.20 10.84 -6.60
CA ASN A 307 -0.09 11.74 -6.83
C ASN A 307 -0.57 13.08 -7.42
N LYS A 308 -1.49 13.03 -8.40
CA LYS A 308 -2.10 14.24 -8.94
C LYS A 308 -2.83 15.03 -7.86
N ARG A 309 -3.63 14.35 -7.02
CA ARG A 309 -4.37 15.00 -5.92
C ARG A 309 -3.43 15.67 -4.91
N LEU A 310 -2.32 14.99 -4.55
CA LEU A 310 -1.32 15.56 -3.65
C LEU A 310 -0.64 16.79 -4.28
N LEU A 311 -0.27 16.72 -5.54
CA LEU A 311 0.27 17.86 -6.28
C LEU A 311 -0.73 19.02 -6.33
N ASP A 312 -2.01 18.75 -6.59
CA ASP A 312 -3.05 19.79 -6.61
C ASP A 312 -3.25 20.42 -5.22
N GLN A 313 -3.12 19.66 -4.13
CA GLN A 313 -3.17 20.19 -2.76
C GLN A 313 -1.99 21.10 -2.41
N VAL A 314 -0.81 20.82 -2.95
CA VAL A 314 0.39 21.65 -2.76
C VAL A 314 0.33 22.91 -3.65
N ARG A 315 -0.31 22.84 -4.81
CA ARG A 315 -0.38 23.94 -5.80
C ARG A 315 -1.37 25.03 -5.44
N THR A 316 -2.30 24.80 -4.55
CA THR A 316 -3.36 25.77 -4.21
C THR A 316 -3.27 26.18 -2.74
N ASP A 317 -3.26 27.48 -2.47
CA ASP A 317 -3.38 27.99 -1.09
C ASP A 317 -4.81 27.76 -0.56
N ARG A 318 -4.93 27.01 0.53
CA ARG A 318 -6.22 26.57 1.08
C ARG A 318 -7.09 27.71 1.59
N LEU A 319 -6.48 28.81 1.97
CA LEU A 319 -7.18 29.96 2.57
C LEU A 319 -7.78 30.86 1.52
N THR A 320 -7.00 31.18 0.48
CA THR A 320 -7.39 32.16 -0.56
C THR A 320 -7.93 31.53 -1.84
N GLY A 321 -7.62 30.25 -2.08
CA GLY A 321 -7.94 29.56 -3.33
C GLY A 321 -7.05 29.96 -4.51
N LEU A 322 -6.05 30.81 -4.29
CA LEU A 322 -5.04 31.20 -5.28
C LEU A 322 -3.95 30.13 -5.43
N GLY A 323 -3.03 30.33 -6.38
CA GLY A 323 -1.81 29.53 -6.44
C GLY A 323 -1.03 29.65 -5.12
N SER A 324 -0.45 28.52 -4.66
CA SER A 324 0.43 28.53 -3.50
C SER A 324 1.83 29.04 -3.88
N GLN A 325 2.68 29.29 -2.88
CA GLN A 325 4.10 29.58 -3.08
C GLN A 325 4.82 28.47 -3.86
N ALA A 326 4.49 27.19 -3.57
CA ALA A 326 5.07 26.06 -4.30
C ALA A 326 4.68 26.06 -5.79
N ARG A 327 3.43 26.38 -6.11
CA ARG A 327 3.01 26.54 -7.50
C ARG A 327 3.73 27.69 -8.17
N MET A 328 3.84 28.83 -7.49
CA MET A 328 4.56 30.00 -8.02
C MET A 328 6.00 29.63 -8.38
N GLN A 329 6.72 28.91 -7.51
CA GLN A 329 8.09 28.48 -7.80
C GLN A 329 8.16 27.58 -9.03
N MET A 330 7.26 26.60 -9.17
CA MET A 330 7.22 25.72 -10.34
C MET A 330 6.95 26.51 -11.63
N ASP A 331 5.98 27.43 -11.59
CA ASP A 331 5.61 28.25 -12.75
C ASP A 331 6.76 29.21 -13.12
N LEU A 332 7.53 29.71 -12.14
CA LEU A 332 8.71 30.54 -12.33
C LEU A 332 9.86 29.75 -12.97
N GLU A 333 10.18 28.56 -12.43
CA GLU A 333 11.21 27.67 -13.00
C GLU A 333 10.87 27.24 -14.44
N GLU A 334 9.61 27.00 -14.75
CA GLU A 334 9.17 26.68 -16.10
C GLU A 334 9.44 27.83 -17.06
N ARG A 335 9.26 29.08 -16.59
CA ARG A 335 9.58 30.29 -17.36
C ARG A 335 11.07 30.47 -17.57
N GLU A 336 11.89 30.18 -16.57
CA GLU A 336 13.35 30.22 -16.69
C GLU A 336 13.90 29.21 -17.70
N ARG A 337 13.26 28.03 -17.80
CA ARG A 337 13.62 27.00 -18.79
C ARG A 337 13.20 27.36 -20.23
N THR A 338 12.39 28.40 -20.40
CA THR A 338 11.89 28.83 -21.72
C THR A 338 12.29 30.29 -21.98
N PRO A 339 13.59 30.55 -22.24
CA PRO A 339 14.08 31.89 -22.42
C PRO A 339 13.37 32.61 -23.59
N GLY A 340 13.17 33.94 -23.46
CA GLY A 340 12.56 34.75 -24.48
C GLY A 340 11.04 34.84 -24.47
N ARG A 341 10.38 34.16 -23.50
CA ARG A 341 8.93 34.36 -23.32
C ARG A 341 8.69 35.51 -22.36
N PRO A 342 8.09 36.64 -22.86
CA PRO A 342 7.88 37.81 -22.03
C PRO A 342 6.98 37.53 -20.82
N LEU A 343 7.32 38.16 -19.69
CA LEU A 343 6.63 37.97 -18.41
C LEU A 343 6.58 39.28 -17.64
N THR A 344 5.44 39.62 -17.09
CA THR A 344 5.32 40.68 -16.09
C THR A 344 5.01 40.07 -14.71
N VAL A 345 5.79 40.47 -13.71
CA VAL A 345 5.64 40.06 -12.33
C VAL A 345 5.19 41.24 -11.48
N LEU A 346 4.15 41.05 -10.68
CA LEU A 346 3.62 42.04 -9.75
C LEU A 346 3.65 41.42 -8.33
N LEU A 347 4.37 42.05 -7.43
CA LEU A 347 4.41 41.69 -6.02
C LEU A 347 3.56 42.65 -5.20
N LEU A 348 2.76 42.13 -4.25
CA LEU A 348 1.85 42.90 -3.44
C LEU A 348 1.93 42.48 -1.96
N ASP A 349 1.85 43.46 -1.07
CA ASP A 349 1.86 43.25 0.40
C ASP A 349 0.75 44.09 1.05
N LEU A 350 0.00 43.52 2.00
CA LEU A 350 -1.12 44.19 2.67
C LEU A 350 -0.63 45.10 3.80
N ASN A 351 -0.83 46.40 3.63
CA ASN A 351 -0.55 47.36 4.68
C ASN A 351 -1.61 47.28 5.80
N GLY A 352 -1.14 47.19 7.03
CA GLY A 352 -1.98 47.19 8.22
C GLY A 352 -2.57 45.81 8.60
N PHE A 353 -2.27 44.75 7.88
CA PHE A 353 -2.84 43.42 8.16
C PHE A 353 -2.46 42.88 9.54
N LYS A 354 -1.21 43.09 9.97
CA LYS A 354 -0.77 42.71 11.30
C LYS A 354 -1.65 43.39 12.38
N ARG A 355 -1.85 44.73 12.26
CA ARG A 355 -2.71 45.50 13.19
C ARG A 355 -4.16 45.01 13.16
N TYR A 356 -4.65 44.60 12.00
CA TYR A 356 -5.98 43.99 11.87
C TYR A 356 -6.07 42.69 12.66
N ASN A 357 -5.06 41.79 12.54
CA ASN A 357 -5.00 40.57 13.33
C ASN A 357 -4.91 40.83 14.83
N ASP A 358 -4.07 41.80 15.25
CA ASP A 358 -3.91 42.18 16.65
C ASP A 358 -5.23 42.72 17.25
N THR A 359 -6.10 43.35 16.43
CA THR A 359 -7.37 43.93 16.86
C THR A 359 -8.52 42.94 16.84
N PHE A 360 -8.63 42.09 15.80
CA PHE A 360 -9.80 41.22 15.53
C PHE A 360 -9.52 39.74 15.65
N GLY A 361 -8.25 39.34 15.88
CA GLY A 361 -7.79 37.99 16.00
C GLY A 361 -7.51 37.30 14.64
N HIS A 362 -6.65 36.28 14.68
CA HIS A 362 -6.26 35.52 13.49
C HIS A 362 -7.44 34.93 12.69
N PRO A 363 -8.52 34.40 13.32
CA PRO A 363 -9.65 33.89 12.55
C PRO A 363 -10.37 34.93 11.70
N ALA A 364 -10.37 36.19 12.15
CA ALA A 364 -10.92 37.32 11.35
C ALA A 364 -9.98 37.67 10.20
N GLY A 365 -8.66 37.65 10.43
CA GLY A 365 -7.64 37.85 9.41
C GLY A 365 -7.71 36.79 8.33
N ASP A 366 -7.88 35.54 8.70
CA ASP A 366 -8.02 34.42 7.75
C ASP A 366 -9.25 34.61 6.85
N LYS A 367 -10.39 34.98 7.39
CA LYS A 367 -11.59 35.31 6.59
C LYS A 367 -11.34 36.48 5.64
N MET A 368 -10.63 37.50 6.12
CA MET A 368 -10.26 38.67 5.31
C MET A 368 -9.36 38.25 4.14
N LEU A 369 -8.29 37.49 4.40
CA LEU A 369 -7.39 36.99 3.36
C LEU A 369 -8.13 36.14 2.33
N GLY A 370 -9.03 35.26 2.76
CA GLY A 370 -9.84 34.44 1.87
C GLY A 370 -10.74 35.28 0.95
N MET A 371 -11.32 36.35 1.47
CA MET A 371 -12.15 37.31 0.70
C MET A 371 -11.29 38.10 -0.30
N LEU A 372 -10.16 38.66 0.16
CA LEU A 372 -9.25 39.44 -0.67
C LEU A 372 -8.63 38.59 -1.80
N GLY A 373 -8.22 37.35 -1.49
CA GLY A 373 -7.70 36.40 -2.48
C GLY A 373 -8.71 36.09 -3.58
N LYS A 374 -9.97 35.83 -3.23
CA LYS A 374 -11.04 35.64 -4.23
C LYS A 374 -11.24 36.86 -5.10
N ARG A 375 -11.21 38.07 -4.52
CA ARG A 375 -11.34 39.33 -5.26
C ARG A 375 -10.16 39.52 -6.24
N LEU A 376 -8.92 39.26 -5.76
CA LEU A 376 -7.72 39.32 -6.59
C LEU A 376 -7.81 38.35 -7.77
N GLY A 377 -8.13 37.07 -7.52
CA GLY A 377 -8.30 36.08 -8.58
C GLY A 377 -9.36 36.47 -9.62
N THR A 378 -10.48 37.03 -9.17
CA THR A 378 -11.53 37.52 -10.08
C THR A 378 -11.07 38.76 -10.90
N ALA A 379 -10.37 39.70 -10.26
CA ALA A 379 -9.89 40.92 -10.90
C ALA A 379 -8.81 40.64 -11.97
N MET A 380 -8.01 39.61 -11.79
CA MET A 380 -6.92 39.25 -12.71
C MET A 380 -7.40 38.46 -13.93
N GLY A 381 -8.52 37.76 -13.87
CA GLY A 381 -9.09 37.00 -14.98
C GLY A 381 -8.20 35.88 -15.49
N SER A 382 -8.34 35.52 -16.77
CA SER A 382 -7.64 34.35 -17.37
C SER A 382 -6.24 34.63 -17.91
N ARG A 383 -5.84 35.90 -18.04
CA ARG A 383 -4.53 36.31 -18.60
C ARG A 383 -3.42 36.39 -17.53
N ALA A 384 -3.78 36.34 -16.26
CA ALA A 384 -2.86 36.45 -15.16
C ALA A 384 -3.12 35.36 -14.15
N THR A 385 -2.06 34.84 -13.51
CA THR A 385 -2.16 33.88 -12.42
C THR A 385 -1.77 34.56 -11.11
N ALA A 386 -2.66 34.53 -10.13
CA ALA A 386 -2.42 35.07 -8.82
C ALA A 386 -2.02 34.00 -7.83
N TYR A 387 -1.07 34.32 -6.95
CA TYR A 387 -0.50 33.43 -5.93
C TYR A 387 -0.51 34.12 -4.57
N ARG A 388 -0.54 33.33 -3.51
CA ARG A 388 -0.22 33.77 -2.16
C ARG A 388 1.11 33.17 -1.73
N LEU A 389 2.08 34.02 -1.38
CA LEU A 389 3.42 33.59 -0.96
C LEU A 389 3.48 33.16 0.49
N GLY A 390 2.70 33.81 1.34
CA GLY A 390 2.59 33.55 2.77
C GLY A 390 2.13 34.81 3.50
N GLY A 391 1.60 34.67 4.70
CA GLY A 391 1.15 35.83 5.46
C GLY A 391 0.17 36.72 4.67
N ASP A 392 0.59 37.95 4.43
CA ASP A 392 -0.10 39.03 3.72
C ASP A 392 0.51 39.36 2.35
N GLU A 393 1.40 38.49 1.83
CA GLU A 393 2.08 38.70 0.55
C GLU A 393 1.41 37.92 -0.59
N PHE A 394 1.22 38.62 -1.70
CA PHE A 394 0.62 38.09 -2.93
C PHE A 394 1.52 38.39 -4.13
N LEU A 395 1.44 37.52 -5.15
CA LEU A 395 2.14 37.68 -6.40
C LEU A 395 1.17 37.46 -7.57
N VAL A 396 1.35 38.22 -8.63
CA VAL A 396 0.63 38.02 -9.90
C VAL A 396 1.64 37.89 -11.03
N MET A 397 1.53 36.82 -11.80
CA MET A 397 2.27 36.63 -13.05
C MET A 397 1.34 36.87 -14.24
N VAL A 398 1.79 37.64 -15.20
CA VAL A 398 1.08 37.98 -16.44
C VAL A 398 1.90 37.52 -17.63
N ASP A 399 1.28 36.81 -18.56
CA ASP A 399 1.90 36.48 -19.84
C ASP A 399 2.03 37.75 -20.71
N GLY A 400 3.26 38.13 -21.01
CA GLY A 400 3.60 39.30 -21.80
C GLY A 400 4.48 40.31 -21.04
N GLY A 401 5.38 40.95 -21.78
CA GLY A 401 6.21 42.08 -21.32
C GLY A 401 5.55 43.42 -21.62
N ILE A 402 6.28 44.53 -21.42
CA ILE A 402 5.79 45.87 -21.67
C ILE A 402 5.41 46.08 -23.16
N VAL A 403 6.14 45.46 -24.08
CA VAL A 403 5.86 45.54 -25.52
C VAL A 403 4.54 44.88 -25.88
N ASP A 404 4.17 43.79 -25.17
CA ASP A 404 2.95 43.03 -25.46
C ASP A 404 1.69 43.66 -24.85
N ILE A 405 1.78 44.16 -23.62
CA ILE A 405 0.63 44.62 -22.85
C ILE A 405 0.53 46.16 -22.80
N GLY A 406 1.63 46.86 -23.06
CA GLY A 406 1.73 48.30 -22.94
C GLY A 406 2.00 48.76 -21.48
N LEU A 407 2.75 49.86 -21.35
CA LEU A 407 3.14 50.37 -20.03
C LEU A 407 1.92 50.82 -19.20
N GLU A 408 0.98 51.53 -19.85
CA GLU A 408 -0.25 52.00 -19.19
C GLU A 408 -1.11 50.84 -18.71
N ALA A 409 -1.33 49.82 -19.55
CA ALA A 409 -2.14 48.65 -19.21
C ALA A 409 -1.48 47.78 -18.11
N ARG A 410 -0.13 47.73 -18.06
CA ARG A 410 0.62 47.10 -16.97
C ARG A 410 0.37 47.81 -15.63
N ASP A 411 0.47 49.15 -15.64
CA ASP A 411 0.29 49.93 -14.41
C ASP A 411 -1.19 49.95 -13.98
N GLU A 412 -2.14 49.98 -14.90
CA GLU A 412 -3.56 49.76 -14.60
C GLU A 412 -3.84 48.40 -14.00
N LEU A 413 -3.16 47.36 -14.45
CA LEU A 413 -3.27 46.00 -13.86
C LEU A 413 -2.76 45.98 -12.43
N ALA A 414 -1.63 46.66 -12.17
CA ALA A 414 -1.07 46.76 -10.80
C ALA A 414 -2.02 47.54 -9.86
N VAL A 415 -2.59 48.62 -10.32
CA VAL A 415 -3.60 49.40 -9.58
C VAL A 415 -4.84 48.53 -9.31
N ARG A 416 -5.35 47.81 -10.30
CA ARG A 416 -6.52 46.94 -10.17
C ARG A 416 -6.26 45.79 -9.19
N ALA A 417 -5.06 45.19 -9.21
CA ALA A 417 -4.67 44.18 -8.26
C ALA A 417 -4.62 44.75 -6.82
N ALA A 418 -4.02 45.92 -6.63
CA ALA A 418 -3.95 46.59 -5.36
C ALA A 418 -5.34 47.00 -4.83
N GLU A 419 -6.24 47.46 -5.68
CA GLU A 419 -7.63 47.77 -5.35
C GLU A 419 -8.39 46.50 -4.93
N ALA A 420 -8.19 45.39 -5.62
CA ALA A 420 -8.80 44.13 -5.25
C ALA A 420 -8.40 43.66 -3.83
N LEU A 421 -7.19 44.00 -3.41
CA LEU A 421 -6.66 43.74 -2.06
C LEU A 421 -6.97 44.87 -1.07
N THR A 422 -7.63 45.92 -1.48
CA THR A 422 -8.03 47.05 -0.61
C THR A 422 -9.38 46.75 0.03
N SER A 423 -9.51 47.02 1.34
CA SER A 423 -10.77 46.95 2.07
C SER A 423 -10.92 48.18 2.95
N ARG A 424 -11.99 48.93 2.71
CA ARG A 424 -12.34 50.12 3.49
C ARG A 424 -13.51 49.78 4.42
N GLY A 425 -13.31 49.93 5.72
CA GLY A 425 -14.33 49.65 6.74
C GLY A 425 -14.54 50.84 7.68
N ARG A 426 -15.60 50.82 8.46
CA ARG A 426 -15.88 51.88 9.42
C ARG A 426 -14.80 52.05 10.49
N SER A 427 -14.08 50.98 10.81
CA SER A 427 -13.13 50.96 11.93
C SER A 427 -11.71 50.59 11.51
N PHE A 428 -11.50 50.15 10.27
CA PHE A 428 -10.21 49.64 9.82
C PHE A 428 -10.09 49.65 8.26
N ASP A 429 -9.03 50.23 7.76
CA ASP A 429 -8.70 50.24 6.34
C ASP A 429 -7.46 49.39 6.08
N LEU A 430 -7.58 48.49 5.11
CA LEU A 430 -6.46 47.75 4.52
C LEU A 430 -6.19 48.28 3.10
N SER A 431 -4.92 48.44 2.76
CA SER A 431 -4.46 48.75 1.43
C SER A 431 -3.31 47.84 1.01
N ALA A 432 -2.95 47.81 -0.25
CA ALA A 432 -1.79 47.07 -0.70
C ALA A 432 -0.69 48.00 -1.18
N ALA A 433 0.56 47.72 -0.80
CA ALA A 433 1.74 48.22 -1.49
C ALA A 433 2.08 47.23 -2.62
N TRP A 434 2.62 47.74 -3.70
CA TRP A 434 2.94 46.90 -4.86
C TRP A 434 4.19 47.38 -5.60
N GLY A 435 4.84 46.43 -6.29
CA GLY A 435 5.90 46.68 -7.26
C GLY A 435 5.77 45.76 -8.45
N VAL A 436 6.09 46.26 -9.62
CA VAL A 436 5.94 45.56 -10.90
C VAL A 436 7.26 45.59 -11.66
N ALA A 437 7.58 44.50 -12.36
CA ALA A 437 8.72 44.41 -13.26
C ALA A 437 8.42 43.47 -14.44
N SER A 438 9.00 43.73 -15.58
CA SER A 438 8.77 43.00 -16.82
C SER A 438 10.06 42.45 -17.42
N VAL A 439 9.99 41.25 -17.98
CA VAL A 439 11.04 40.58 -18.75
C VAL A 439 10.61 40.59 -20.22
N PRO A 440 11.48 40.95 -21.15
CA PRO A 440 12.90 41.25 -21.00
C PRO A 440 13.23 42.72 -20.76
N GLU A 441 12.23 43.63 -20.72
CA GLU A 441 12.45 45.07 -20.84
C GLU A 441 13.13 45.71 -19.61
N GLU A 442 12.92 45.16 -18.40
CA GLU A 442 13.42 45.70 -17.13
C GLU A 442 14.31 44.72 -16.35
N ALA A 443 14.29 43.43 -16.72
CA ALA A 443 15.09 42.38 -16.11
C ALA A 443 15.42 41.31 -17.15
N ASP A 444 16.58 40.65 -16.97
CA ASP A 444 17.06 39.60 -17.88
C ASP A 444 16.44 38.23 -17.59
N SER A 445 15.88 38.06 -16.40
CA SER A 445 15.30 36.79 -15.94
C SER A 445 14.05 36.99 -15.08
N PRO A 446 13.17 35.97 -14.97
CA PRO A 446 12.05 35.99 -14.05
C PRO A 446 12.43 36.21 -12.59
N ALA A 447 13.56 35.62 -12.14
CA ALA A 447 14.06 35.79 -10.78
C ALA A 447 14.51 37.25 -10.52
N GLU A 448 15.18 37.88 -11.50
CA GLU A 448 15.60 39.26 -11.39
C GLU A 448 14.40 40.21 -11.43
N ALA A 449 13.37 39.93 -12.25
CA ALA A 449 12.11 40.66 -12.24
C ALA A 449 11.40 40.62 -10.89
N MET A 450 11.41 39.46 -10.23
CA MET A 450 10.90 39.32 -8.86
C MET A 450 11.65 40.20 -7.87
N GLN A 451 12.99 40.21 -7.91
CA GLN A 451 13.79 41.09 -7.04
C GLN A 451 13.52 42.57 -7.29
N LEU A 452 13.43 42.95 -8.56
CA LEU A 452 13.12 44.34 -8.94
C LEU A 452 11.71 44.77 -8.48
N ALA A 453 10.74 43.87 -8.60
CA ALA A 453 9.38 44.11 -8.10
C ALA A 453 9.36 44.27 -6.58
N ASP A 454 10.13 43.44 -5.83
CA ASP A 454 10.25 43.54 -4.38
C ASP A 454 10.84 44.90 -3.95
N VAL A 455 11.97 45.29 -4.57
CA VAL A 455 12.58 46.62 -4.30
C VAL A 455 11.59 47.76 -4.53
N ARG A 456 10.81 47.73 -5.62
CA ARG A 456 9.81 48.73 -5.93
C ARG A 456 8.63 48.75 -4.94
N MET A 457 8.16 47.59 -4.55
CA MET A 457 7.13 47.43 -3.53
C MET A 457 7.59 47.99 -2.17
N TYR A 458 8.80 47.67 -1.76
CA TYR A 458 9.37 48.19 -0.53
C TYR A 458 9.52 49.74 -0.55
N ALA A 459 10.04 50.31 -1.65
CA ALA A 459 10.15 51.75 -1.83
C ALA A 459 8.75 52.44 -1.72
N GLN A 460 7.71 51.84 -2.32
CA GLN A 460 6.34 52.35 -2.19
C GLN A 460 5.82 52.27 -0.74
N LYS A 461 6.15 51.19 -0.01
CA LYS A 461 5.77 51.01 1.38
C LYS A 461 6.41 52.04 2.30
N GLU A 462 7.70 52.38 2.07
CA GLU A 462 8.42 53.40 2.84
C GLU A 462 7.90 54.81 2.53
N SER A 463 7.67 55.16 1.26
CA SER A 463 7.15 56.48 0.88
C SER A 463 5.77 56.77 1.50
N ARG A 464 4.91 55.76 1.56
CA ARG A 464 3.61 55.88 2.26
C ARG A 464 3.75 56.03 3.77
N ARG A 465 4.72 55.36 4.38
CA ARG A 465 4.99 55.46 5.85
C ARG A 465 5.47 56.86 6.21
N LEU A 466 6.35 57.45 5.41
CA LEU A 466 6.83 58.77 5.58
C LEU A 466 5.71 59.82 5.36
N ALA A 467 4.87 59.65 4.36
CA ALA A 467 3.72 60.52 4.11
C ALA A 467 2.70 60.49 5.27
N SER A 468 2.48 59.32 5.88
CA SER A 468 1.58 59.15 7.05
C SER A 468 2.17 59.74 8.35
N SER A 469 3.50 59.75 8.52
CA SER A 469 4.15 60.36 9.67
C SER A 469 4.18 61.90 9.59
N VAL A 470 4.25 62.46 8.38
CA VAL A 470 4.19 63.94 8.15
C VAL A 470 2.75 64.48 8.29
N ALA A 471 1.72 63.64 8.05
CA ALA A 471 0.32 63.99 8.14
C ALA A 471 -0.27 63.96 9.57
N MET A 472 0.50 63.54 10.57
CA MET A 472 0.16 63.67 12.02
C MET A 472 0.96 64.82 12.63
N PRO A 473 0.46 66.07 12.66
CA PRO A 473 1.08 67.08 13.50
C PRO A 473 0.71 66.79 14.94
N ASP A 474 1.70 67.00 15.85
CA ASP A 474 1.69 66.85 17.30
C ASP A 474 0.32 67.05 17.94
N ARG A 475 -0.39 65.97 18.28
CA ARG A 475 -1.52 66.02 19.18
C ARG A 475 -1.08 66.16 20.68
N GLU A 476 0.19 66.00 20.97
CA GLU A 476 0.75 66.17 22.31
C GLU A 476 1.01 67.64 22.72
N ALA A 477 0.98 68.59 21.78
CA ALA A 477 1.21 69.99 22.10
C ALA A 477 -0.03 70.76 22.57
N VAL A 478 -1.24 70.18 22.47
CA VAL A 478 -2.50 70.87 22.83
C VAL A 478 -3.03 70.51 24.25
N GLU A 479 -2.54 69.42 24.87
CA GLU A 479 -2.98 69.05 26.24
C GLU A 479 -2.12 69.66 27.36
N GLN A 480 -1.09 70.45 27.08
CA GLN A 480 -0.32 71.16 28.10
C GLN A 480 -0.63 72.65 28.28
N SER A 481 -1.74 73.13 27.68
CA SER A 481 -2.18 74.51 27.86
C SER A 481 -3.67 74.63 28.25
N HIS A 482 -4.07 73.87 29.24
CA HIS A 482 -5.26 74.22 30.07
C HIS A 482 -5.06 73.72 31.52
#